data_35a87b6d22c48aff8b631491568fb8e2
#
_entry.id   35a87b6d22c48aff8b631491568fb8e2
#
_cell.length_a   1.000
_cell.length_b   1.000
_cell.length_c   1.000
_cell.angle_alpha   90.00
_cell.angle_beta   90.00
_cell.angle_gamma   90.00
#
_symmetry.space_group_name_H-M   'P 1'
#
loop_
_entity.id
_entity.type
_entity.pdbx_description
1 polymer ?
#
loop_
_entity_poly.entity_id
_entity_poly.type
_entity_poly.pdbx_seq_one_letter_code
_entity_poly.pdbx_strand_id
1 'polypeptide(L)'
;MYAALGDPKLKYPSKEPGEIRLLSCDIATSGGAKNDATAITLLQLLPNNSGQYIRNECYMETIDGGHGQDQAIRIRQLYDDLDVDYVVVDTNGVGISIFDQLVQDLYDETRGVEYKAWSCINDENMAARSRNPNAPRVVYSIKASASKNSEMAVSLRDCIKRGKLRLLINEIDGVELLEKSKAYRKLSVEEQVAYQHPYYQTTAFVNETINLEYEMAGQNIRVYEVSGMRKDRYSSLAYANYIASELERDLRRRSTDEFKYAPRCVSTVEF
;
A
#
# COMPACT_ATOMS: atom_id res chain seq x y z
N MET A 1 5.12 6.96 15.82
CA MET A 1 5.85 6.15 14.84
C MET A 1 5.74 4.69 15.22
N TYR A 2 5.46 3.85 14.27
CA TYR A 2 5.23 2.40 14.45
C TYR A 2 6.55 1.67 14.19
N ALA A 3 6.93 0.73 15.05
CA ALA A 3 8.12 -0.09 14.82
C ALA A 3 7.70 -1.30 13.98
N ALA A 4 8.33 -1.51 12.82
CA ALA A 4 8.14 -2.75 12.08
C ALA A 4 8.63 -3.93 12.93
N LEU A 5 7.76 -4.87 13.16
CA LEU A 5 8.13 -6.15 13.75
C LEU A 5 8.49 -7.10 12.60
N GLY A 6 9.59 -6.81 11.90
CA GLY A 6 9.96 -7.62 10.76
C GLY A 6 11.17 -8.51 11.05
N ASP A 7 10.97 -9.73 11.45
CA ASP A 7 11.91 -10.80 11.09
C ASP A 7 11.52 -11.28 9.68
N PRO A 8 12.33 -11.10 8.62
CA PRO A 8 12.02 -11.63 7.29
C PRO A 8 11.86 -13.16 7.27
N LYS A 9 12.36 -13.86 8.30
CA LYS A 9 12.12 -15.29 8.51
C LYS A 9 10.88 -15.57 9.34
N LEU A 10 10.33 -14.57 10.03
CA LEU A 10 9.06 -14.67 10.72
C LEU A 10 7.98 -14.24 9.74
N LYS A 11 7.00 -15.09 9.55
CA LYS A 11 5.76 -14.70 8.88
C LYS A 11 5.23 -13.42 9.52
N TYR A 12 4.72 -12.52 8.70
CA TYR A 12 4.08 -11.31 9.18
C TYR A 12 3.04 -11.67 10.26
N PRO A 13 2.85 -10.87 11.30
CA PRO A 13 1.92 -11.20 12.38
C PRO A 13 0.54 -11.55 11.85
N SER A 14 -0.15 -12.47 12.50
CA SER A 14 -1.56 -12.77 12.19
C SER A 14 -2.39 -11.50 12.23
N LYS A 15 -3.39 -11.41 11.34
CA LYS A 15 -4.28 -10.26 11.29
C LYS A 15 -5.11 -10.13 12.56
N GLU A 16 -5.30 -8.89 12.97
CA GLU A 16 -6.30 -8.52 13.97
C GLU A 16 -7.72 -8.62 13.37
N PRO A 17 -8.76 -8.82 14.20
CA PRO A 17 -10.14 -8.84 13.71
C PRO A 17 -10.51 -7.56 12.94
N GLY A 18 -10.92 -7.71 11.69
CA GLY A 18 -11.28 -6.60 10.81
C GLY A 18 -10.09 -5.84 10.21
N GLU A 19 -8.86 -6.28 10.43
CA GLU A 19 -7.67 -5.75 9.77
C GLU A 19 -7.72 -6.01 8.27
N ILE A 20 -7.32 -4.99 7.50
CA ILE A 20 -7.11 -5.08 6.04
C ILE A 20 -5.68 -4.63 5.74
N ARG A 21 -5.01 -5.35 4.85
CA ARG A 21 -3.67 -5.02 4.35
C ARG A 21 -3.72 -4.68 2.87
N LEU A 22 -3.30 -3.46 2.54
CA LEU A 22 -3.22 -2.96 1.17
C LEU A 22 -1.75 -2.90 0.74
N LEU A 23 -1.40 -3.57 -0.35
CA LEU A 23 -0.11 -3.44 -1.01
C LEU A 23 -0.27 -2.52 -2.21
N SER A 24 0.29 -1.34 -2.17
CA SER A 24 0.17 -0.32 -3.22
C SER A 24 1.45 -0.16 -4.00
N CYS A 25 1.32 -0.01 -5.31
CA CYS A 25 2.45 0.05 -6.22
C CYS A 25 2.32 1.28 -7.14
N ASP A 26 3.33 2.16 -7.09
CA ASP A 26 3.60 3.15 -8.12
C ASP A 26 4.68 2.59 -9.03
N ILE A 27 4.35 2.35 -10.30
CA ILE A 27 5.14 1.52 -11.22
C ILE A 27 6.00 2.37 -12.13
N ALA A 28 7.30 2.06 -12.17
CA ALA A 28 8.24 2.58 -13.16
C ALA A 28 9.05 1.42 -13.79
N THR A 29 9.34 1.53 -15.08
CA THR A 29 10.10 0.51 -15.82
C THR A 29 11.49 0.99 -16.29
N SER A 30 11.74 2.29 -16.25
CA SER A 30 13.03 2.87 -16.63
C SER A 30 13.95 2.97 -15.42
N GLY A 31 15.05 2.21 -15.44
CA GLY A 31 16.05 2.27 -14.37
C GLY A 31 17.01 3.45 -14.50
N GLY A 32 17.67 3.81 -13.39
CA GLY A 32 18.74 4.81 -13.30
C GLY A 32 18.52 5.88 -12.21
N ALA A 33 19.58 6.44 -11.70
CA ALA A 33 19.56 7.36 -10.54
C ALA A 33 18.72 8.65 -10.75
N LYS A 34 18.36 8.96 -11.99
CA LYS A 34 17.56 10.15 -12.36
C LYS A 34 16.15 9.78 -12.84
N ASN A 35 15.80 8.52 -12.90
CA ASN A 35 14.51 8.02 -13.35
C ASN A 35 13.66 7.61 -12.16
N ASP A 36 12.34 7.55 -12.37
CA ASP A 36 11.41 7.05 -11.37
C ASP A 36 11.70 5.58 -11.05
N ALA A 37 11.47 5.19 -9.81
CA ALA A 37 11.55 3.80 -9.36
C ALA A 37 10.15 3.27 -9.08
N THR A 38 9.95 1.97 -9.24
CA THR A 38 8.75 1.34 -8.69
C THR A 38 8.81 1.42 -7.17
N ALA A 39 7.81 2.05 -6.57
CA ALA A 39 7.65 2.09 -5.12
C ALA A 39 6.50 1.19 -4.69
N ILE A 40 6.75 0.35 -3.70
CA ILE A 40 5.75 -0.57 -3.13
C ILE A 40 5.58 -0.24 -1.66
N THR A 41 4.34 -0.05 -1.22
CA THR A 41 4.00 0.31 0.17
C THR A 41 2.94 -0.64 0.72
N LEU A 42 3.18 -1.21 1.90
CA LEU A 42 2.16 -1.92 2.68
C LEU A 42 1.50 -0.98 3.67
N LEU A 43 0.20 -0.81 3.54
CA LEU A 43 -0.64 -0.05 4.45
C LEU A 43 -1.59 -0.99 5.20
N GLN A 44 -1.38 -1.13 6.52
CA GLN A 44 -2.27 -1.85 7.41
C GLN A 44 -3.41 -0.94 7.86
N LEU A 45 -4.63 -1.41 7.76
CA LEU A 45 -5.84 -0.71 8.18
C LEU A 45 -6.42 -1.41 9.40
N LEU A 46 -6.41 -0.74 10.55
CA LEU A 46 -7.00 -1.25 11.78
C LEU A 46 -8.31 -0.50 12.07
N PRO A 47 -9.46 -1.21 12.14
CA PRO A 47 -10.72 -0.57 12.44
C PRO A 47 -10.72 -0.03 13.87
N ASN A 48 -11.30 1.15 14.07
CA ASN A 48 -11.55 1.71 15.39
C ASN A 48 -13.05 1.74 15.72
N ASN A 49 -13.36 2.01 16.97
CA ASN A 49 -14.75 2.05 17.46
C ASN A 49 -15.62 3.15 16.82
N SER A 50 -15.03 4.07 16.06
CA SER A 50 -15.72 5.17 15.37
C SER A 50 -16.04 4.86 13.91
N GLY A 51 -15.88 3.60 13.45
CA GLY A 51 -16.08 3.21 12.06
C GLY A 51 -15.05 3.85 11.11
N GLN A 52 -13.83 4.03 11.58
CA GLN A 52 -12.71 4.56 10.82
C GLN A 52 -11.52 3.61 10.90
N TYR A 53 -10.58 3.75 9.98
CA TYR A 53 -9.32 3.03 10.02
C TYR A 53 -8.19 3.89 10.55
N ILE A 54 -7.42 3.36 11.51
CA ILE A 54 -6.04 3.77 11.75
C ILE A 54 -5.20 3.12 10.67
N ARG A 55 -4.30 3.86 10.05
CA ARG A 55 -3.49 3.47 8.90
C ARG A 55 -2.04 3.42 9.32
N ASN A 56 -1.48 2.23 9.34
CA ASN A 56 -0.08 2.03 9.67
C ASN A 56 0.69 1.69 8.39
N GLU A 57 1.66 2.53 8.01
CA GLU A 57 2.66 2.13 7.03
C GLU A 57 3.59 1.13 7.73
N CYS A 58 3.64 -0.09 7.22
CA CYS A 58 4.33 -1.21 7.85
C CYS A 58 5.52 -1.71 7.05
N TYR A 59 5.54 -1.45 5.75
CA TYR A 59 6.60 -1.87 4.84
C TYR A 59 6.66 -0.93 3.65
N MET A 60 7.86 -0.64 3.19
CA MET A 60 8.10 0.09 1.95
C MET A 60 9.37 -0.41 1.29
N GLU A 61 9.34 -0.55 -0.03
CA GLU A 61 10.54 -0.82 -0.84
C GLU A 61 10.49 -0.06 -2.16
N THR A 62 11.65 0.08 -2.79
CA THR A 62 11.76 0.60 -4.15
C THR A 62 12.55 -0.36 -5.01
N ILE A 63 12.15 -0.47 -6.28
CA ILE A 63 12.80 -1.28 -7.31
C ILE A 63 13.26 -0.32 -8.40
N ASP A 64 14.57 -0.21 -8.59
CA ASP A 64 15.17 0.62 -9.64
C ASP A 64 15.21 -0.16 -10.97
N GLY A 65 14.26 0.09 -11.86
CA GLY A 65 14.17 -0.55 -13.18
C GLY A 65 13.71 -2.02 -13.09
N GLY A 66 14.11 -2.80 -14.08
CA GLY A 66 13.79 -4.23 -14.16
C GLY A 66 12.67 -4.55 -15.15
N HIS A 67 12.51 -5.85 -15.46
CA HIS A 67 11.47 -6.31 -16.35
C HIS A 67 10.11 -6.32 -15.64
N GLY A 68 9.04 -6.04 -16.39
CA GLY A 68 7.71 -6.01 -15.84
C GLY A 68 7.28 -7.32 -15.17
N GLN A 69 7.72 -8.45 -15.71
CA GLN A 69 7.44 -9.76 -15.13
C GLN A 69 8.09 -9.94 -13.75
N ASP A 70 9.34 -9.49 -13.57
CA ASP A 70 10.04 -9.58 -12.28
C ASP A 70 9.35 -8.73 -11.22
N GLN A 71 8.89 -7.53 -11.59
CA GLN A 71 8.12 -6.67 -10.70
C GLN A 71 6.77 -7.30 -10.33
N ALA A 72 6.06 -7.91 -11.30
CA ALA A 72 4.80 -8.61 -11.02
C ALA A 72 5.03 -9.81 -10.09
N ILE A 73 6.10 -10.59 -10.29
CA ILE A 73 6.48 -11.69 -9.40
C ILE A 73 6.80 -11.14 -8.00
N ARG A 74 7.53 -10.02 -7.89
CA ARG A 74 7.82 -9.41 -6.59
C ARG A 74 6.55 -8.98 -5.85
N ILE A 75 5.57 -8.40 -6.54
CA ILE A 75 4.26 -8.05 -5.97
C ILE A 75 3.56 -9.32 -5.44
N ARG A 76 3.62 -10.43 -6.18
CA ARG A 76 3.05 -11.72 -5.74
C ARG A 76 3.74 -12.27 -4.50
N GLN A 77 5.06 -12.22 -4.47
CA GLN A 77 5.85 -12.64 -3.31
C GLN A 77 5.46 -11.85 -2.06
N LEU A 78 5.39 -10.51 -2.18
CA LEU A 78 5.00 -9.64 -1.06
C LEU A 78 3.54 -9.86 -0.63
N TYR A 79 2.65 -10.13 -1.57
CA TYR A 79 1.26 -10.44 -1.27
C TYR A 79 1.15 -11.66 -0.33
N ASP A 80 1.88 -12.73 -0.65
CA ASP A 80 1.88 -13.95 0.16
C ASP A 80 2.67 -13.78 1.47
N ASP A 81 3.86 -13.17 1.41
CA ASP A 81 4.76 -13.01 2.56
C ASP A 81 4.15 -12.10 3.65
N LEU A 82 3.41 -11.07 3.23
CA LEU A 82 2.83 -10.07 4.12
C LEU A 82 1.33 -10.30 4.40
N ASP A 83 0.78 -11.41 3.92
CA ASP A 83 -0.65 -11.76 4.10
C ASP A 83 -1.57 -10.60 3.69
N VAL A 84 -1.40 -10.12 2.45
CA VAL A 84 -2.11 -8.96 1.89
C VAL A 84 -3.54 -9.34 1.50
N ASP A 85 -4.48 -8.40 1.60
CA ASP A 85 -5.88 -8.60 1.13
C ASP A 85 -6.06 -8.07 -0.28
N TYR A 86 -5.52 -6.88 -0.56
CA TYR A 86 -5.72 -6.21 -1.82
C TYR A 86 -4.44 -5.53 -2.31
N VAL A 87 -4.28 -5.54 -3.63
CA VAL A 87 -3.20 -4.84 -4.33
C VAL A 87 -3.76 -3.61 -5.02
N VAL A 88 -3.05 -2.49 -4.96
CA VAL A 88 -3.43 -1.23 -5.60
C VAL A 88 -2.38 -0.89 -6.64
N VAL A 89 -2.77 -0.71 -7.90
CA VAL A 89 -1.85 -0.40 -9.01
C VAL A 89 -2.36 0.83 -9.77
N ASP A 90 -1.48 1.79 -10.03
CA ASP A 90 -1.77 2.81 -11.05
C ASP A 90 -1.70 2.16 -12.44
N THR A 91 -2.84 2.07 -13.11
CA THR A 91 -2.96 1.45 -14.43
C THR A 91 -2.84 2.45 -15.57
N ASN A 92 -2.30 3.65 -15.32
CA ASN A 92 -1.88 4.55 -16.38
C ASN A 92 -0.47 4.20 -16.87
N GLY A 93 -0.22 4.44 -18.15
CA GLY A 93 1.11 4.29 -18.73
C GLY A 93 1.69 2.88 -18.54
N VAL A 94 2.86 2.81 -17.92
CA VAL A 94 3.60 1.56 -17.72
C VAL A 94 2.94 0.60 -16.73
N GLY A 95 2.16 1.11 -15.78
CA GLY A 95 1.49 0.28 -14.78
C GLY A 95 0.46 -0.68 -15.36
N ILE A 96 -0.10 -0.38 -16.56
CA ILE A 96 -1.00 -1.31 -17.25
C ILE A 96 -0.27 -2.60 -17.64
N SER A 97 1.02 -2.53 -17.97
CA SER A 97 1.80 -3.72 -18.34
C SER A 97 2.01 -4.66 -17.14
N ILE A 98 2.21 -4.09 -15.95
CA ILE A 98 2.31 -4.88 -14.72
C ILE A 98 0.94 -5.48 -14.36
N PHE A 99 -0.13 -4.69 -14.49
CA PHE A 99 -1.49 -5.21 -14.30
C PHE A 99 -1.77 -6.39 -15.24
N ASP A 100 -1.37 -6.31 -16.51
CA ASP A 100 -1.54 -7.39 -17.49
C ASP A 100 -0.77 -8.67 -17.12
N GLN A 101 0.36 -8.55 -16.44
CA GLN A 101 1.07 -9.69 -15.86
C GLN A 101 0.32 -10.28 -14.66
N LEU A 102 -0.20 -9.44 -13.75
CA LEU A 102 -0.90 -9.89 -12.55
C LEU A 102 -2.21 -10.62 -12.86
N VAL A 103 -2.87 -10.32 -13.99
CA VAL A 103 -4.12 -10.99 -14.42
C VAL A 103 -3.89 -12.24 -15.27
N GLN A 104 -2.65 -12.72 -15.33
CA GLN A 104 -2.24 -14.00 -15.95
C GLN A 104 -1.57 -14.89 -14.92
N ASP A 105 -1.47 -16.19 -15.25
CA ASP A 105 -0.68 -17.10 -14.45
C ASP A 105 0.81 -16.74 -14.59
N LEU A 106 1.52 -16.67 -13.46
CA LEU A 106 2.95 -16.33 -13.39
C LEU A 106 3.70 -17.48 -12.72
N TYR A 107 4.88 -17.78 -13.22
CA TYR A 107 5.78 -18.73 -12.59
C TYR A 107 6.99 -18.02 -11.98
N ASP A 108 7.19 -18.20 -10.68
CA ASP A 108 8.35 -17.71 -9.94
C ASP A 108 9.43 -18.80 -9.90
N GLU A 109 10.44 -18.65 -10.75
CA GLU A 109 11.57 -19.59 -10.81
C GLU A 109 12.38 -19.62 -9.52
N THR A 110 12.45 -18.50 -8.79
CA THR A 110 13.26 -18.39 -7.56
C THR A 110 12.65 -19.17 -6.40
N ARG A 111 11.32 -19.27 -6.36
CA ARG A 111 10.56 -19.99 -5.32
C ARG A 111 9.98 -21.31 -5.80
N GLY A 112 9.98 -21.58 -7.11
CA GLY A 112 9.34 -22.74 -7.70
C GLY A 112 7.82 -22.74 -7.52
N VAL A 113 7.19 -21.57 -7.54
CA VAL A 113 5.75 -21.38 -7.26
C VAL A 113 5.04 -20.86 -8.50
N GLU A 114 3.87 -21.42 -8.80
CA GLU A 114 2.95 -20.90 -9.80
C GLU A 114 1.88 -20.05 -9.15
N TYR A 115 1.84 -18.75 -9.48
CA TYR A 115 0.82 -17.80 -9.05
C TYR A 115 -0.33 -17.78 -10.05
N LYS A 116 -1.55 -18.04 -9.60
CA LYS A 116 -2.74 -18.00 -10.45
C LYS A 116 -3.19 -16.56 -10.73
N ALA A 117 -3.78 -16.36 -11.91
CA ALA A 117 -4.29 -15.07 -12.36
C ALA A 117 -5.19 -14.38 -11.32
N TRP A 118 -5.07 -13.06 -11.20
CA TRP A 118 -5.99 -12.22 -10.45
C TRP A 118 -6.98 -11.49 -11.38
N SER A 119 -7.92 -10.76 -10.79
CA SER A 119 -8.85 -9.88 -11.50
C SER A 119 -9.02 -8.55 -10.77
N CYS A 120 -9.60 -7.57 -11.46
CA CYS A 120 -9.85 -6.24 -10.94
C CYS A 120 -11.13 -6.18 -10.11
N ILE A 121 -11.11 -5.35 -9.03
CA ILE A 121 -12.24 -5.15 -8.13
C ILE A 121 -13.17 -4.03 -8.62
N ASN A 122 -12.60 -2.90 -9.02
CA ASN A 122 -13.31 -1.63 -9.17
C ASN A 122 -13.49 -1.13 -10.61
N ASP A 123 -13.04 -1.89 -11.61
CA ASP A 123 -13.18 -1.55 -13.03
C ASP A 123 -13.43 -2.83 -13.84
N GLU A 124 -14.64 -2.95 -14.41
CA GLU A 124 -15.05 -4.15 -15.17
C GLU A 124 -14.27 -4.29 -16.49
N ASN A 125 -13.84 -3.19 -17.12
CA ASN A 125 -12.98 -3.26 -18.30
C ASN A 125 -11.60 -3.81 -17.97
N MET A 126 -11.08 -3.46 -16.80
CA MET A 126 -9.85 -4.02 -16.30
C MET A 126 -10.03 -5.49 -15.87
N ALA A 127 -11.16 -5.84 -15.24
CA ALA A 127 -11.49 -7.21 -14.90
C ALA A 127 -11.58 -8.13 -16.13
N ALA A 128 -12.15 -7.63 -17.23
CA ALA A 128 -12.25 -8.36 -18.50
C ALA A 128 -10.89 -8.69 -19.16
N ARG A 129 -9.78 -8.08 -18.70
CA ARG A 129 -8.42 -8.42 -19.18
C ARG A 129 -7.93 -9.76 -18.64
N SER A 130 -8.48 -10.24 -17.52
CA SER A 130 -8.21 -11.59 -17.03
C SER A 130 -8.86 -12.61 -17.97
N ARG A 131 -8.05 -13.59 -18.40
CA ARG A 131 -8.56 -14.71 -19.23
C ARG A 131 -9.31 -15.76 -18.39
N ASN A 132 -9.13 -15.72 -17.09
CA ASN A 132 -9.83 -16.62 -16.17
C ASN A 132 -11.06 -15.91 -15.56
N PRO A 133 -12.29 -16.28 -15.94
CA PRO A 133 -13.49 -15.62 -15.42
C PRO A 133 -13.72 -15.88 -13.93
N ASN A 134 -13.06 -16.89 -13.36
CA ASN A 134 -13.12 -17.23 -11.93
C ASN A 134 -11.92 -16.70 -11.15
N ALA A 135 -11.08 -15.87 -11.75
CA ALA A 135 -9.92 -15.28 -11.07
C ALA A 135 -10.40 -14.43 -9.88
N PRO A 136 -9.74 -14.59 -8.71
CA PRO A 136 -10.10 -13.79 -7.53
C PRO A 136 -9.90 -12.31 -7.80
N ARG A 137 -10.86 -11.49 -7.40
CA ARG A 137 -10.79 -10.04 -7.49
C ARG A 137 -9.95 -9.48 -6.34
N VAL A 138 -8.70 -9.16 -6.62
CA VAL A 138 -7.69 -8.75 -5.65
C VAL A 138 -7.16 -7.35 -5.95
N VAL A 139 -7.17 -6.92 -7.23
CA VAL A 139 -6.48 -5.71 -7.67
C VAL A 139 -7.43 -4.53 -7.76
N TYR A 140 -7.11 -3.44 -7.09
CA TYR A 140 -7.69 -2.12 -7.33
C TYR A 140 -6.89 -1.39 -8.42
N SER A 141 -7.55 -1.03 -9.49
CA SER A 141 -6.99 -0.19 -10.55
C SER A 141 -7.20 1.28 -10.21
N ILE A 142 -6.13 2.06 -10.17
CA ILE A 142 -6.19 3.52 -10.11
C ILE A 142 -5.80 4.06 -11.49
N LYS A 143 -6.58 5.04 -11.97
CA LYS A 143 -6.23 5.84 -13.14
C LYS A 143 -5.90 7.25 -12.65
N ALA A 144 -4.62 7.52 -12.44
CA ALA A 144 -4.12 8.75 -11.87
C ALA A 144 -4.27 9.94 -12.84
N SER A 145 -5.51 10.44 -13.00
CA SER A 145 -5.79 11.70 -13.69
C SER A 145 -5.43 12.91 -12.82
N ALA A 146 -5.33 14.10 -13.40
CA ALA A 146 -5.04 15.34 -12.65
C ALA A 146 -6.02 15.58 -11.50
N SER A 147 -7.33 15.36 -11.73
CA SER A 147 -8.34 15.47 -10.67
C SER A 147 -8.17 14.40 -9.59
N LYS A 148 -7.89 13.16 -9.99
CA LYS A 148 -7.68 12.05 -9.05
C LYS A 148 -6.42 12.26 -8.22
N ASN A 149 -5.33 12.71 -8.82
CA ASN A 149 -4.10 13.06 -8.10
C ASN A 149 -4.32 14.19 -7.08
N SER A 150 -5.11 15.20 -7.45
CA SER A 150 -5.49 16.27 -6.53
C SER A 150 -6.31 15.74 -5.35
N GLU A 151 -7.29 14.87 -5.59
CA GLU A 151 -8.09 14.23 -4.55
C GLU A 151 -7.23 13.39 -3.60
N MET A 152 -6.32 12.58 -4.15
CA MET A 152 -5.40 11.74 -3.39
C MET A 152 -4.45 12.57 -2.52
N ALA A 153 -3.90 13.65 -3.06
CA ALA A 153 -3.02 14.56 -2.33
C ALA A 153 -3.73 15.22 -1.14
N VAL A 154 -4.95 15.73 -1.35
CA VAL A 154 -5.77 16.31 -0.28
C VAL A 154 -6.12 15.26 0.78
N SER A 155 -6.53 14.06 0.35
CA SER A 155 -6.86 12.94 1.25
C SER A 155 -5.68 12.52 2.12
N LEU A 156 -4.48 12.37 1.52
CA LEU A 156 -3.28 11.98 2.27
C LEU A 156 -2.88 13.08 3.27
N ARG A 157 -2.87 14.34 2.85
CA ARG A 157 -2.58 15.48 3.72
C ARG A 157 -3.54 15.52 4.93
N ASP A 158 -4.84 15.34 4.70
CA ASP A 158 -5.83 15.34 5.76
C ASP A 158 -5.66 14.14 6.70
N CYS A 159 -5.30 12.96 6.17
CA CYS A 159 -5.00 11.77 6.95
C CYS A 159 -3.81 12.01 7.90
N ILE A 160 -2.73 12.61 7.39
CA ILE A 160 -1.54 12.98 8.17
C ILE A 160 -1.91 14.01 9.25
N LYS A 161 -2.59 15.10 8.87
CA LYS A 161 -2.98 16.17 9.81
C LYS A 161 -3.87 15.69 10.96
N ARG A 162 -4.72 14.71 10.70
CA ARG A 162 -5.60 14.11 11.71
C ARG A 162 -4.93 13.01 12.53
N GLY A 163 -3.66 12.72 12.31
CA GLY A 163 -2.92 11.68 13.01
C GLY A 163 -3.43 10.25 12.75
N LYS A 164 -4.17 10.04 11.65
CA LYS A 164 -4.66 8.72 11.26
C LYS A 164 -3.60 7.85 10.60
N LEU A 165 -2.59 8.46 9.97
CA LEU A 165 -1.46 7.78 9.38
C LEU A 165 -0.33 7.69 10.41
N ARG A 166 0.18 6.50 10.60
CA ARG A 166 1.36 6.20 11.40
C ARG A 166 2.43 5.60 10.50
N LEU A 167 3.62 6.15 10.60
CA LEU A 167 4.79 5.66 9.86
C LEU A 167 5.64 4.79 10.77
N LEU A 168 6.51 3.98 10.18
CA LEU A 168 7.60 3.35 10.91
C LEU A 168 8.49 4.42 11.55
N ILE A 169 9.27 4.01 12.55
CA ILE A 169 10.31 4.89 13.11
C ILE A 169 11.40 5.15 12.06
N ASN A 170 12.15 6.23 12.24
CA ASN A 170 13.24 6.57 11.33
C ASN A 170 14.36 5.53 11.36
N GLU A 171 15.27 5.60 10.39
CA GLU A 171 16.38 4.66 10.23
C GLU A 171 17.30 4.56 11.46
N ILE A 172 17.59 5.68 12.11
CA ILE A 172 18.52 5.70 13.27
C ILE A 172 17.89 4.93 14.44
N ASP A 173 16.66 5.29 14.80
CA ASP A 173 15.93 4.62 15.89
C ASP A 173 15.62 3.15 15.53
N GLY A 174 15.38 2.86 14.25
CA GLY A 174 15.14 1.50 13.74
C GLY A 174 16.36 0.60 13.90
N VAL A 175 17.52 1.06 13.49
CA VAL A 175 18.78 0.34 13.66
C VAL A 175 19.09 0.13 15.15
N GLU A 176 18.95 1.17 15.98
CA GLU A 176 19.15 1.06 17.42
C GLU A 176 18.21 0.03 18.08
N LEU A 177 16.95 -0.01 17.63
CA LEU A 177 15.97 -0.99 18.09
C LEU A 177 16.38 -2.42 17.72
N LEU A 178 16.78 -2.63 16.46
CA LEU A 178 17.23 -3.93 15.96
C LEU A 178 18.48 -4.42 16.69
N GLU A 179 19.46 -3.55 16.95
CA GLU A 179 20.70 -3.87 17.64
C GLU A 179 20.50 -4.31 19.11
N LYS A 180 19.38 -3.99 19.73
CA LYS A 180 19.01 -4.50 21.05
C LYS A 180 18.68 -5.99 21.03
N SER A 181 18.34 -6.55 19.86
CA SER A 181 18.01 -7.96 19.68
C SER A 181 19.27 -8.83 19.53
N LYS A 182 19.43 -9.83 20.42
CA LYS A 182 20.50 -10.82 20.29
C LYS A 182 20.35 -11.68 19.03
N ALA A 183 19.13 -11.90 18.54
CA ALA A 183 18.87 -12.66 17.33
C ALA A 183 19.35 -11.89 16.10
N TYR A 184 19.02 -10.60 16.02
CA TYR A 184 19.46 -9.73 14.93
C TYR A 184 20.99 -9.67 14.81
N ARG A 185 21.71 -9.52 15.91
CA ARG A 185 23.19 -9.46 15.90
C ARG A 185 23.90 -10.75 15.43
N LYS A 186 23.17 -11.86 15.31
CA LYS A 186 23.68 -13.14 14.79
C LYS A 186 23.40 -13.34 13.31
N LEU A 187 22.65 -12.45 12.68
CA LEU A 187 22.32 -12.50 11.25
C LEU A 187 23.56 -12.14 10.41
N SER A 188 23.57 -12.61 9.16
CA SER A 188 24.54 -12.15 8.16
C SER A 188 24.34 -10.66 7.89
N VAL A 189 25.33 -10.01 7.29
CA VAL A 189 25.25 -8.57 6.94
C VAL A 189 24.10 -8.32 5.98
N GLU A 190 23.90 -9.20 4.99
CA GLU A 190 22.82 -9.11 4.01
C GLU A 190 21.45 -9.21 4.68
N GLU A 191 21.29 -10.13 5.64
CA GLU A 191 20.07 -10.25 6.42
C GLU A 191 19.85 -9.00 7.27
N GLN A 192 20.88 -8.46 7.94
CA GLN A 192 20.76 -7.23 8.73
C GLN A 192 20.31 -6.03 7.87
N VAL A 193 20.89 -5.88 6.68
CA VAL A 193 20.47 -4.84 5.72
C VAL A 193 19.01 -5.01 5.33
N ALA A 194 18.55 -6.23 5.06
CA ALA A 194 17.16 -6.50 4.74
C ALA A 194 16.19 -6.09 5.87
N TYR A 195 16.59 -6.27 7.14
CA TYR A 195 15.80 -5.82 8.30
C TYR A 195 15.77 -4.30 8.45
N GLN A 196 16.86 -3.62 8.12
CA GLN A 196 16.96 -2.16 8.22
C GLN A 196 16.19 -1.47 7.09
N HIS A 197 16.04 -2.14 5.95
CA HIS A 197 15.52 -1.57 4.71
C HIS A 197 14.18 -0.81 4.88
N PRO A 198 13.14 -1.32 5.57
CA PRO A 198 11.88 -0.59 5.74
C PRO A 198 12.04 0.75 6.48
N TYR A 199 12.96 0.83 7.42
CA TYR A 199 13.24 2.08 8.16
C TYR A 199 13.94 3.12 7.27
N TYR A 200 14.91 2.68 6.45
CA TYR A 200 15.54 3.55 5.45
C TYR A 200 14.53 4.07 4.44
N GLN A 201 13.64 3.21 3.97
CA GLN A 201 12.60 3.61 3.02
C GLN A 201 11.59 4.58 3.65
N THR A 202 11.25 4.40 4.92
CA THR A 202 10.38 5.35 5.64
C THR A 202 11.06 6.71 5.80
N THR A 203 12.35 6.76 6.16
CA THR A 203 13.11 8.02 6.21
C THR A 203 13.17 8.69 4.84
N ALA A 204 13.41 7.90 3.78
CA ALA A 204 13.42 8.41 2.42
C ALA A 204 12.04 8.95 1.99
N PHE A 205 10.94 8.29 2.35
CA PHE A 205 9.57 8.78 2.15
C PHE A 205 9.34 10.13 2.84
N VAL A 206 9.77 10.26 4.10
CA VAL A 206 9.62 11.54 4.83
C VAL A 206 10.39 12.64 4.11
N ASN A 207 11.64 12.36 3.69
CA ASN A 207 12.47 13.32 2.94
C ASN A 207 11.86 13.68 1.59
N GLU A 208 11.30 12.73 0.84
CA GLU A 208 10.54 13.03 -0.37
C GLU A 208 9.38 13.97 -0.05
N THR A 209 8.56 13.62 0.92
CA THR A 209 7.30 14.32 1.21
C THR A 209 7.50 15.76 1.67
N ILE A 210 8.52 16.05 2.50
CA ILE A 210 8.81 17.40 2.97
C ILE A 210 9.39 18.30 1.89
N ASN A 211 9.97 17.73 0.83
CA ASN A 211 10.53 18.45 -0.30
C ASN A 211 9.57 18.56 -1.51
N LEU A 212 8.35 18.04 -1.39
CA LEU A 212 7.36 18.23 -2.44
C LEU A 212 6.83 19.66 -2.45
N GLU A 213 6.68 20.18 -3.65
CA GLU A 213 6.00 21.43 -3.90
C GLU A 213 4.59 21.21 -4.45
N TYR A 214 3.75 22.22 -4.38
CA TYR A 214 2.42 22.15 -4.96
C TYR A 214 2.06 23.48 -5.65
N GLU A 215 1.25 23.38 -6.69
CA GLU A 215 0.67 24.50 -7.40
C GLU A 215 -0.81 24.27 -7.68
N MET A 216 -1.54 25.36 -7.91
CA MET A 216 -2.93 25.27 -8.40
C MET A 216 -2.91 25.18 -9.93
N ALA A 217 -3.37 24.06 -10.48
CA ALA A 217 -3.56 23.83 -11.89
C ALA A 217 -5.08 23.85 -12.22
N GLY A 218 -5.64 25.03 -12.44
CA GLY A 218 -7.08 25.24 -12.52
C GLY A 218 -7.75 24.98 -11.17
N GLN A 219 -8.64 24.00 -11.10
CA GLN A 219 -9.33 23.59 -9.87
C GLN A 219 -8.60 22.49 -9.12
N ASN A 220 -7.52 21.94 -9.68
CA ASN A 220 -6.78 20.82 -9.12
C ASN A 220 -5.49 21.30 -8.44
N ILE A 221 -5.09 20.59 -7.39
CA ILE A 221 -3.76 20.71 -6.79
C ILE A 221 -2.85 19.75 -7.55
N ARG A 222 -1.75 20.27 -8.09
CA ARG A 222 -0.67 19.48 -8.63
C ARG A 222 0.46 19.44 -7.61
N VAL A 223 0.82 18.24 -7.17
CA VAL A 223 2.00 17.99 -6.33
C VAL A 223 3.12 17.52 -7.23
N TYR A 224 4.29 18.09 -7.08
CA TYR A 224 5.46 17.77 -7.90
C TYR A 224 6.75 17.78 -7.08
N GLU A 225 7.72 17.04 -7.57
CA GLU A 225 9.07 16.97 -7.00
C GLU A 225 9.94 18.13 -7.46
N VAL A 226 10.80 18.61 -6.58
CA VAL A 226 11.88 19.52 -6.95
C VAL A 226 12.89 18.77 -7.83
N SER A 227 13.51 19.48 -8.78
CA SER A 227 14.45 18.88 -9.75
C SER A 227 15.51 18.00 -9.08
N GLY A 228 15.60 16.75 -9.53
CA GLY A 228 16.51 15.74 -9.01
C GLY A 228 16.00 14.96 -7.78
N MET A 229 14.78 15.24 -7.33
CA MET A 229 14.09 14.48 -6.29
C MET A 229 13.11 13.47 -6.93
N ARG A 230 12.61 12.53 -6.13
CA ARG A 230 11.58 11.54 -6.51
C ARG A 230 10.33 11.78 -5.68
N LYS A 231 9.19 11.21 -6.15
CA LYS A 231 7.93 11.18 -5.39
C LYS A 231 7.25 9.80 -5.43
N ASP A 232 7.97 8.76 -5.82
CA ASP A 232 7.42 7.44 -6.07
C ASP A 232 6.83 6.82 -4.80
N ARG A 233 7.53 6.97 -3.66
CA ARG A 233 7.05 6.51 -2.34
C ARG A 233 5.82 7.27 -1.90
N TYR A 234 5.82 8.59 -2.13
CA TYR A 234 4.66 9.44 -1.85
C TYR A 234 3.44 9.00 -2.68
N SER A 235 3.61 8.77 -3.98
CA SER A 235 2.55 8.32 -4.88
C SER A 235 1.99 6.96 -4.45
N SER A 236 2.86 5.99 -4.18
CA SER A 236 2.47 4.66 -3.71
C SER A 236 1.62 4.74 -2.44
N LEU A 237 2.07 5.51 -1.43
CA LEU A 237 1.31 5.68 -0.19
C LEU A 237 -0.01 6.47 -0.42
N ALA A 238 -0.02 7.45 -1.33
CA ALA A 238 -1.22 8.21 -1.67
C ALA A 238 -2.30 7.31 -2.30
N TYR A 239 -1.91 6.37 -3.16
CA TYR A 239 -2.81 5.39 -3.76
C TYR A 239 -3.41 4.45 -2.69
N ALA A 240 -2.57 3.91 -1.80
CA ALA A 240 -3.03 3.09 -0.68
C ALA A 240 -4.01 3.85 0.22
N ASN A 241 -3.67 5.09 0.58
CA ASN A 241 -4.49 5.95 1.42
C ASN A 241 -5.84 6.30 0.77
N TYR A 242 -5.86 6.46 -0.57
CA TYR A 242 -7.08 6.69 -1.32
C TYR A 242 -8.03 5.49 -1.22
N ILE A 243 -7.54 4.27 -1.53
CA ILE A 243 -8.36 3.05 -1.41
C ILE A 243 -8.78 2.81 0.04
N ALA A 244 -7.92 3.07 1.02
CA ALA A 244 -8.29 3.02 2.43
C ALA A 244 -9.47 3.94 2.77
N SER A 245 -9.56 5.12 2.13
CA SER A 245 -10.68 6.06 2.31
C SER A 245 -11.97 5.56 1.66
N GLU A 246 -11.88 4.86 0.52
CA GLU A 246 -13.03 4.19 -0.11
C GLU A 246 -13.57 3.08 0.80
N LEU A 247 -12.69 2.20 1.28
CA LEU A 247 -13.06 1.11 2.20
C LEU A 247 -13.67 1.64 3.50
N GLU A 248 -13.16 2.77 4.03
CA GLU A 248 -13.72 3.44 5.22
C GLU A 248 -15.13 3.97 4.95
N ARG A 249 -15.40 4.49 3.75
CA ARG A 249 -16.76 4.92 3.36
C ARG A 249 -17.74 3.74 3.31
N ASP A 250 -17.29 2.61 2.78
CA ASP A 250 -18.12 1.39 2.70
C ASP A 250 -18.39 0.79 4.08
N LEU A 251 -17.39 0.79 4.97
CA LEU A 251 -17.54 0.36 6.36
C LEU A 251 -18.62 1.20 7.07
N ARG A 252 -18.59 2.51 6.90
CA ARG A 252 -19.61 3.41 7.50
C ARG A 252 -21.01 3.20 6.92
N ARG A 253 -21.12 2.94 5.63
CA ARG A 253 -22.42 2.64 4.99
C ARG A 253 -23.02 1.37 5.57
N ARG A 254 -22.24 0.28 5.69
CA ARG A 254 -22.69 -0.98 6.28
C ARG A 254 -23.16 -0.81 7.72
N SER A 255 -22.38 -0.12 8.56
CA SER A 255 -22.78 0.15 9.94
C SER A 255 -24.07 0.95 10.05
N THR A 256 -24.30 1.91 9.14
CA THR A 256 -25.54 2.71 9.11
C THR A 256 -26.74 1.85 8.68
N ASP A 257 -26.56 0.90 7.77
CA ASP A 257 -27.63 0.01 7.32
C ASP A 257 -27.97 -1.04 8.39
N GLU A 258 -26.98 -1.59 9.10
CA GLU A 258 -27.23 -2.46 10.26
C GLU A 258 -28.05 -1.76 11.36
N PHE A 259 -27.78 -0.48 11.63
CA PHE A 259 -28.58 0.32 12.58
C PHE A 259 -30.02 0.56 12.11
N LYS A 260 -30.26 0.66 10.81
CA LYS A 260 -31.63 0.82 10.26
C LYS A 260 -32.46 -0.44 10.41
N TYR A 261 -31.84 -1.63 10.41
CA TYR A 261 -32.51 -2.91 10.53
C TYR A 261 -32.45 -3.52 11.93
N ALA A 262 -31.78 -2.86 12.88
CA ALA A 262 -31.82 -3.30 14.27
C ALA A 262 -33.26 -3.17 14.81
N PRO A 263 -33.84 -4.23 15.40
CA PRO A 263 -35.18 -4.13 16.00
C PRO A 263 -35.13 -3.05 17.09
N ARG A 264 -36.00 -2.05 16.98
CA ARG A 264 -36.19 -1.07 18.05
C ARG A 264 -36.75 -1.83 19.27
N CYS A 265 -35.92 -2.07 20.27
CA CYS A 265 -36.42 -2.47 21.58
C CYS A 265 -37.27 -1.35 22.13
N VAL A 266 -38.57 -1.47 21.96
CA VAL A 266 -39.54 -0.62 22.70
C VAL A 266 -39.54 -1.20 24.10
N SER A 267 -38.82 -0.56 25.02
CA SER A 267 -39.01 -0.81 26.47
C SER A 267 -40.37 -0.24 26.87
N THR A 268 -41.36 -1.08 26.92
CA THR A 268 -42.60 -0.78 27.67
C THR A 268 -42.22 -0.70 29.13
N VAL A 269 -42.08 0.53 29.65
CA VAL A 269 -42.11 0.77 31.09
C VAL A 269 -43.57 0.72 31.46
N GLU A 270 -44.02 -0.36 32.05
CA GLU A 270 -45.27 -0.43 32.77
C GLU A 270 -45.09 0.30 34.12
N PHE A 271 -45.95 1.28 34.39
CA PHE A 271 -46.05 1.98 35.68
C PHE A 271 -46.95 1.18 36.62
#